data_33732253c4230ad278a26a0b7083a315
#
_entry.id   33732253c4230ad278a26a0b7083a315
#
_cell.length_a   1.000
_cell.length_b   1.000
_cell.length_c   1.000
_cell.angle_alpha   90.00
_cell.angle_beta   90.00
_cell.angle_gamma   90.00
#
_symmetry.space_group_name_H-M   'P 1'
#
loop_
_entity.id
_entity.type
_entity.pdbx_description
1 polymer ?
#
loop_
_entity_poly.entity_id
_entity_poly.type
_entity_poly.pdbx_seq_one_letter_code
_entity_poly.pdbx_strand_id
1 'polypeptide(L)'
;MSDTSTVFPTEVRWEREDTSRIPFLTYTDEELYKRELERFFYKGHWCYVGLEAEIPNPGDFKRTVVGERSVIMSRDADGGINVVENVCAHRGMRFCRERHGNRKDFVCPYPQWSYTLKGDLQGVPFRRGVKQDGQVHGGMPADFKTQEHSLTKLNVASRGGVV
;
A
#
# COMPACT_ATOMS: atom_id res chain seq x y z
N MET A 1 31.36 3.62 -15.48
CA MET A 1 30.74 4.85 -15.98
C MET A 1 29.57 4.42 -16.83
N SER A 2 28.40 4.23 -16.23
CA SER A 2 27.17 3.86 -16.90
C SER A 2 26.45 5.14 -17.28
N ASP A 3 26.42 5.41 -18.58
CA ASP A 3 25.64 6.47 -19.19
C ASP A 3 24.16 6.15 -18.97
N THR A 4 23.55 6.74 -17.96
CA THR A 4 22.11 6.81 -17.84
C THR A 4 21.63 7.91 -18.77
N SER A 5 21.56 7.61 -20.08
CA SER A 5 20.85 8.45 -21.02
C SER A 5 19.40 8.57 -20.50
N THR A 6 19.09 9.70 -19.91
CA THR A 6 17.72 10.09 -19.58
C THR A 6 16.98 10.21 -20.92
N VAL A 7 16.32 9.13 -21.32
CA VAL A 7 15.39 9.18 -22.45
C VAL A 7 14.28 10.13 -22.01
N PHE A 8 14.33 11.37 -22.45
CA PHE A 8 13.23 12.29 -22.26
C PHE A 8 12.05 11.73 -23.06
N PRO A 9 10.89 11.59 -22.43
CA PRO A 9 9.74 11.06 -23.11
C PRO A 9 9.32 11.99 -24.25
N THR A 10 8.58 11.41 -25.16
CA THR A 10 7.94 12.10 -26.28
C THR A 10 7.39 13.45 -25.84
N GLU A 11 7.91 14.52 -26.45
CA GLU A 11 7.45 15.88 -26.17
C GLU A 11 5.97 15.98 -26.54
N VAL A 12 5.14 16.30 -25.54
CA VAL A 12 3.72 16.50 -25.78
C VAL A 12 3.55 17.86 -26.45
N ARG A 13 3.26 17.84 -27.75
CA ARG A 13 2.97 19.05 -28.52
C ARG A 13 1.49 19.36 -28.46
N TRP A 14 1.16 20.55 -27.96
CA TRP A 14 -0.21 21.07 -27.96
C TRP A 14 -0.49 21.66 -29.35
N GLU A 15 -1.61 21.24 -29.95
CA GLU A 15 -2.02 21.73 -31.27
C GLU A 15 -2.41 23.23 -31.26
N ARG A 16 -2.76 23.73 -30.10
CA ARG A 16 -3.12 25.13 -29.87
C ARG A 16 -2.46 25.64 -28.61
N GLU A 17 -2.26 26.96 -28.53
CA GLU A 17 -1.72 27.63 -27.33
C GLU A 17 -2.69 27.59 -26.13
N ASP A 18 -3.97 27.34 -26.37
CA ASP A 18 -4.99 27.17 -25.35
C ASP A 18 -5.16 25.69 -24.96
N THR A 19 -5.84 25.44 -23.83
CA THR A 19 -6.11 24.10 -23.30
C THR A 19 -7.42 23.50 -23.80
N SER A 20 -8.02 24.04 -24.86
CA SER A 20 -9.31 23.59 -25.39
C SER A 20 -9.25 22.20 -26.03
N ARG A 21 -8.03 21.74 -26.40
CA ARG A 21 -7.78 20.40 -26.92
C ARG A 21 -6.58 19.78 -26.26
N ILE A 22 -6.76 18.59 -25.76
CA ILE A 22 -5.70 17.78 -25.16
C ILE A 22 -5.18 16.82 -26.24
N PRO A 23 -3.86 16.76 -26.51
CA PRO A 23 -3.30 15.80 -27.45
C PRO A 23 -3.67 14.38 -27.08
N PHE A 24 -4.13 13.58 -28.04
CA PHE A 24 -4.57 12.20 -27.81
C PHE A 24 -3.45 11.31 -27.21
N LEU A 25 -2.22 11.64 -27.52
CA LEU A 25 -1.02 11.00 -26.98
C LEU A 25 -1.01 10.95 -25.44
N THR A 26 -1.57 11.97 -24.75
CA THR A 26 -1.63 12.01 -23.29
C THR A 26 -2.43 10.87 -22.68
N TYR A 27 -3.30 10.22 -23.43
CA TYR A 27 -4.12 9.09 -22.98
C TYR A 27 -3.57 7.72 -23.40
N THR A 28 -2.57 7.68 -24.28
CA THR A 28 -2.14 6.42 -24.91
C THR A 28 -0.65 6.14 -24.78
N ASP A 29 0.15 7.11 -24.36
CA ASP A 29 1.60 6.96 -24.24
C ASP A 29 1.98 6.31 -22.90
N GLU A 30 2.60 5.13 -22.94
CA GLU A 30 2.99 4.38 -21.74
C GLU A 30 4.08 5.07 -20.93
N GLU A 31 5.02 5.77 -21.56
CA GLU A 31 6.10 6.45 -20.85
C GLU A 31 5.56 7.68 -20.10
N LEU A 32 4.62 8.39 -20.71
CA LEU A 32 3.92 9.47 -20.03
C LEU A 32 3.14 8.95 -18.85
N TYR A 33 2.41 7.85 -19.00
CA TYR A 33 1.68 7.20 -17.92
C TYR A 33 2.60 6.79 -16.74
N LYS A 34 3.72 6.16 -17.00
CA LYS A 34 4.70 5.81 -15.97
C LYS A 34 5.20 7.04 -15.22
N ARG A 35 5.42 8.14 -15.90
CA ARG A 35 5.83 9.41 -15.25
C ARG A 35 4.71 10.02 -14.41
N GLU A 36 3.47 9.92 -14.85
CA GLU A 36 2.31 10.35 -14.06
C GLU A 36 2.21 9.54 -12.77
N LEU A 37 2.35 8.20 -12.84
CA LEU A 37 2.40 7.35 -11.66
C LEU A 37 3.50 7.80 -10.68
N GLU A 38 4.72 8.01 -11.18
CA GLU A 38 5.85 8.43 -10.36
C GLU A 38 5.66 9.82 -9.76
N ARG A 39 5.17 10.79 -10.54
CA ARG A 39 5.10 12.19 -10.14
C ARG A 39 3.86 12.50 -9.31
N PHE A 40 2.70 11.95 -9.68
CA PHE A 40 1.43 12.33 -9.08
C PHE A 40 0.93 11.33 -8.04
N PHE A 41 1.18 10.05 -8.23
CA PHE A 41 0.65 9.03 -7.34
C PHE A 41 1.65 8.54 -6.29
N TYR A 42 2.96 8.55 -6.59
CA TYR A 42 3.95 7.93 -5.71
C TYR A 42 4.89 8.93 -5.03
N LYS A 43 4.92 10.17 -5.46
CA LYS A 43 5.82 11.19 -4.92
C LYS A 43 5.12 12.55 -4.72
N GLY A 44 4.94 12.92 -3.46
CA GLY A 44 4.71 14.30 -3.05
C GLY A 44 3.31 14.88 -3.27
N HIS A 45 2.33 14.09 -3.72
CA HIS A 45 0.96 14.55 -3.90
C HIS A 45 -0.03 13.79 -3.02
N TRP A 46 -1.10 14.45 -2.63
CA TRP A 46 -2.22 13.82 -1.94
C TRP A 46 -3.12 13.11 -2.95
N CYS A 47 -3.44 11.86 -2.65
CA CYS A 47 -4.32 11.04 -3.47
C CYS A 47 -5.57 10.68 -2.68
N TYR A 48 -6.73 10.84 -3.27
CA TYR A 48 -8.00 10.41 -2.70
C TYR A 48 -8.03 8.88 -2.54
N VAL A 49 -8.39 8.41 -1.35
CA VAL A 49 -8.53 6.97 -1.07
C VAL A 49 -9.94 6.58 -0.62
N GLY A 50 -10.72 7.52 -0.12
CA GLY A 50 -12.09 7.25 0.29
C GLY A 50 -12.71 8.33 1.17
N LEU A 51 -13.89 8.00 1.69
CA LEU A 51 -14.59 8.82 2.66
C LEU A 51 -14.54 8.14 4.04
N GLU A 52 -14.44 8.95 5.09
CA GLU A 52 -14.54 8.43 6.48
C GLU A 52 -15.84 7.65 6.71
N ALA A 53 -16.93 8.07 6.06
CA ALA A 53 -18.22 7.42 6.13
C ALA A 53 -18.24 5.98 5.57
N GLU A 54 -17.25 5.60 4.79
CA GLU A 54 -17.12 4.24 4.25
C GLU A 54 -16.50 3.27 5.27
N ILE A 55 -15.89 3.79 6.33
CA ILE A 55 -15.30 3.02 7.44
C ILE A 55 -15.72 3.64 8.79
N PRO A 56 -17.02 3.69 9.11
CA PRO A 56 -17.54 4.44 10.26
C PRO A 56 -17.14 3.86 11.62
N ASN A 57 -16.91 2.55 11.72
CA ASN A 57 -16.68 1.87 12.98
C ASN A 57 -15.24 1.38 13.13
N PRO A 58 -14.71 1.27 14.37
CA PRO A 58 -13.46 0.58 14.60
C PRO A 58 -13.44 -0.83 13.99
N GLY A 59 -12.38 -1.16 13.32
CA GLY A 59 -12.23 -2.41 12.57
C GLY A 59 -12.67 -2.35 11.11
N ASP A 60 -13.45 -1.34 10.72
CA ASP A 60 -13.87 -1.18 9.33
C ASP A 60 -12.66 -0.92 8.43
N PHE A 61 -12.69 -1.52 7.26
CA PHE A 61 -11.68 -1.29 6.24
C PHE A 61 -12.28 -1.26 4.83
N LYS A 62 -11.59 -0.56 3.96
CA LYS A 62 -11.87 -0.51 2.52
C LYS A 62 -10.56 -0.71 1.75
N ARG A 63 -10.55 -1.64 0.81
CA ARG A 63 -9.46 -1.80 -0.16
C ARG A 63 -9.69 -0.89 -1.37
N THR A 64 -8.68 -0.14 -1.74
CA THR A 64 -8.68 0.75 -2.90
C THR A 64 -7.32 0.72 -3.60
N VAL A 65 -7.05 1.69 -4.46
CA VAL A 65 -5.77 1.82 -5.16
C VAL A 65 -5.27 3.27 -5.11
N VAL A 66 -3.96 3.41 -5.12
CA VAL A 66 -3.26 4.68 -5.38
C VAL A 66 -2.36 4.43 -6.58
N GLY A 67 -2.70 5.01 -7.74
CA GLY A 67 -2.12 4.57 -9.00
C GLY A 67 -2.41 3.08 -9.24
N GLU A 68 -1.36 2.27 -9.34
CA GLU A 68 -1.48 0.81 -9.50
C GLU A 68 -1.30 0.04 -8.17
N ARG A 69 -0.95 0.74 -7.09
CA ARG A 69 -0.72 0.13 -5.80
C ARG A 69 -2.03 -0.15 -5.08
N SER A 70 -2.25 -1.42 -4.72
CA SER A 70 -3.38 -1.79 -3.87
C SER A 70 -3.10 -1.31 -2.44
N VAL A 71 -4.02 -0.56 -1.87
CA VAL A 71 -3.94 -0.05 -0.50
C VAL A 71 -5.19 -0.40 0.30
N ILE A 72 -5.08 -0.38 1.61
CA ILE A 72 -6.17 -0.62 2.54
C ILE A 72 -6.28 0.61 3.44
N MET A 73 -7.44 1.27 3.38
CA MET A 73 -7.85 2.28 4.35
C MET A 73 -8.60 1.59 5.47
N SER A 74 -8.24 1.83 6.71
CA SER A 74 -8.84 1.19 7.89
C SER A 74 -9.05 2.17 9.03
N ARG A 75 -10.05 1.91 9.87
CA ARG A 75 -10.25 2.61 11.14
C ARG A 75 -9.78 1.72 12.28
N ASP A 76 -8.80 2.19 13.04
CA ASP A 76 -8.28 1.44 14.17
C ASP A 76 -9.20 1.53 15.41
N ALA A 77 -8.82 0.83 16.48
CA ALA A 77 -9.60 0.79 17.73
C ALA A 77 -9.71 2.16 18.41
N ASP A 78 -8.75 3.04 18.17
CA ASP A 78 -8.72 4.40 18.75
C ASP A 78 -9.52 5.40 17.89
N GLY A 79 -10.10 4.94 16.76
CA GLY A 79 -10.84 5.75 15.82
C GLY A 79 -9.96 6.42 14.75
N GLY A 80 -8.66 6.22 14.79
CA GLY A 80 -7.71 6.74 13.81
C GLY A 80 -7.85 6.07 12.44
N ILE A 81 -7.60 6.85 11.38
CA ILE A 81 -7.60 6.34 10.01
C ILE A 81 -6.17 6.03 9.59
N ASN A 82 -5.97 4.85 9.05
CA ASN A 82 -4.69 4.39 8.56
C ASN A 82 -4.82 3.94 7.11
N VAL A 83 -3.77 4.15 6.32
CA VAL A 83 -3.66 3.62 4.96
C VAL A 83 -2.35 2.88 4.82
N VAL A 84 -2.43 1.61 4.41
CA VAL A 84 -1.26 0.74 4.25
C VAL A 84 -1.26 0.08 2.89
N GLU A 85 -0.10 -0.24 2.34
CA GLU A 85 -0.02 -1.05 1.13
C GLU A 85 -0.52 -2.48 1.42
N ASN A 86 -1.34 -3.01 0.53
CA ASN A 86 -1.86 -4.38 0.60
C ASN A 86 -0.82 -5.40 0.08
N VAL A 87 0.36 -5.35 0.69
CA VAL A 87 1.51 -6.19 0.29
C VAL A 87 2.16 -6.73 1.55
N CYS A 88 2.11 -8.06 1.73
CA CYS A 88 2.72 -8.73 2.88
C CYS A 88 4.24 -8.56 2.86
N ALA A 89 4.80 -8.08 3.96
CA ALA A 89 6.24 -7.84 4.10
C ALA A 89 7.10 -9.11 4.02
N HIS A 90 6.49 -10.31 4.13
CA HIS A 90 7.22 -11.57 4.01
C HIS A 90 7.68 -11.85 2.58
N ARG A 91 6.76 -11.90 1.60
CA ARG A 91 7.02 -12.29 0.20
C ARG A 91 6.15 -11.54 -0.81
N GLY A 92 5.69 -10.35 -0.51
CA GLY A 92 5.00 -9.48 -1.46
C GLY A 92 3.57 -9.91 -1.84
N MET A 93 2.96 -10.86 -1.11
CA MET A 93 1.61 -11.30 -1.43
C MET A 93 0.57 -10.23 -1.10
N ARG A 94 -0.39 -9.99 -2.00
CA ARG A 94 -1.60 -9.22 -1.70
C ARG A 94 -2.50 -10.05 -0.79
N PHE A 95 -2.62 -9.68 0.48
CA PHE A 95 -3.27 -10.51 1.50
C PHE A 95 -4.75 -10.21 1.69
N CYS A 96 -5.18 -8.96 1.54
CA CYS A 96 -6.59 -8.58 1.62
C CYS A 96 -7.23 -8.63 0.23
N ARG A 97 -8.20 -9.54 0.05
CA ARG A 97 -8.92 -9.71 -1.21
C ARG A 97 -10.28 -9.04 -1.22
N GLU A 98 -10.88 -8.86 -0.07
CA GLU A 98 -12.19 -8.23 0.10
C GLU A 98 -12.10 -6.72 -0.18
N ARG A 99 -13.17 -6.18 -0.73
CA ARG A 99 -13.26 -4.74 -1.01
C ARG A 99 -13.48 -3.90 0.24
N HIS A 100 -14.24 -4.44 1.20
CA HIS A 100 -14.55 -3.82 2.49
C HIS A 100 -14.91 -4.90 3.50
N GLY A 101 -14.90 -4.54 4.76
CA GLY A 101 -15.28 -5.42 5.87
C GLY A 101 -14.94 -4.83 7.21
N ASN A 102 -15.08 -5.64 8.26
CA ASN A 102 -14.69 -5.29 9.62
C ASN A 102 -13.79 -6.40 10.19
N ARG A 103 -12.63 -6.04 10.73
CA ARG A 103 -11.64 -6.98 11.26
C ARG A 103 -10.88 -6.36 12.43
N LYS A 104 -10.32 -7.20 13.29
CA LYS A 104 -9.42 -6.77 14.37
C LYS A 104 -7.97 -6.62 13.88
N ASP A 105 -7.61 -7.40 12.88
CA ASP A 105 -6.27 -7.46 12.29
C ASP A 105 -6.32 -7.98 10.85
N PHE A 106 -5.22 -7.86 10.15
CA PHE A 106 -5.03 -8.42 8.83
C PHE A 106 -4.11 -9.65 8.92
N VAL A 107 -4.59 -10.79 8.45
CA VAL A 107 -3.80 -12.03 8.40
C VAL A 107 -3.50 -12.39 6.95
N CYS A 108 -2.23 -12.56 6.65
CA CYS A 108 -1.81 -13.03 5.34
C CYS A 108 -2.13 -14.53 5.19
N PRO A 109 -2.88 -14.94 4.15
CA PRO A 109 -3.35 -16.32 4.04
C PRO A 109 -2.23 -17.35 3.80
N TYR A 110 -1.06 -16.91 3.32
CA TYR A 110 0.04 -17.83 3.02
C TYR A 110 0.99 -18.07 4.20
N PRO A 111 1.73 -17.04 4.70
CA PRO A 111 2.64 -17.27 5.84
C PRO A 111 1.92 -17.09 7.18
N GLN A 112 0.63 -16.73 7.19
CA GLN A 112 -0.16 -16.39 8.37
C GLN A 112 0.46 -15.26 9.24
N TRP A 113 1.31 -14.43 8.65
CA TRP A 113 1.75 -13.22 9.32
C TRP A 113 0.56 -12.32 9.56
N SER A 114 0.43 -11.82 10.79
CA SER A 114 -0.67 -10.93 11.16
C SER A 114 -0.18 -9.53 11.45
N TYR A 115 -0.98 -8.55 11.03
CA TYR A 115 -0.70 -7.13 11.15
C TYR A 115 -1.85 -6.42 11.83
N THR A 116 -1.54 -5.44 12.66
CA THR A 116 -2.56 -4.54 13.20
C THR A 116 -3.22 -3.75 12.07
N LEU A 117 -4.35 -3.09 12.36
CA LEU A 117 -4.99 -2.17 11.41
C LEU A 117 -4.10 -0.95 11.06
N LYS A 118 -3.11 -0.66 11.91
CA LYS A 118 -2.06 0.36 11.68
C LYS A 118 -0.91 -0.16 10.80
N GLY A 119 -0.94 -1.44 10.43
CA GLY A 119 0.09 -2.07 9.60
C GLY A 119 1.30 -2.62 10.34
N ASP A 120 1.31 -2.61 11.67
CA ASP A 120 2.43 -3.15 12.43
C ASP A 120 2.38 -4.68 12.45
N LEU A 121 3.52 -5.33 12.21
CA LEU A 121 3.62 -6.79 12.32
C LEU A 121 3.50 -7.21 13.80
N GLN A 122 2.44 -7.94 14.12
CA GLN A 122 2.16 -8.41 15.49
C GLN A 122 2.38 -9.90 15.68
N GLY A 123 2.17 -10.71 14.65
CA GLY A 123 2.26 -12.17 14.74
C GLY A 123 3.03 -12.81 13.59
N VAL A 124 3.93 -13.71 13.96
CA VAL A 124 4.70 -14.56 13.03
C VAL A 124 4.59 -15.99 13.54
N PRO A 125 3.91 -16.87 12.80
CA PRO A 125 3.81 -18.28 13.17
C PRO A 125 5.19 -18.92 13.28
N PHE A 126 5.35 -19.79 14.26
CA PHE A 126 6.61 -20.51 14.50
C PHE A 126 7.86 -19.63 14.65
N ARG A 127 7.69 -18.37 15.05
CA ARG A 127 8.81 -17.43 15.24
C ARG A 127 9.94 -18.01 16.09
N ARG A 128 9.60 -18.80 17.12
CA ARG A 128 10.55 -19.46 18.04
C ARG A 128 10.91 -20.89 17.61
N GLY A 129 10.53 -21.28 16.38
CA GLY A 129 10.64 -22.67 15.92
C GLY A 129 9.58 -23.59 16.50
N VAL A 130 9.69 -24.86 16.15
CA VAL A 130 8.83 -25.95 16.61
C VAL A 130 9.67 -26.89 17.47
N LYS A 131 9.18 -27.24 18.66
CA LYS A 131 9.83 -28.22 19.52
C LYS A 131 9.44 -29.62 19.05
N GLN A 132 10.41 -30.40 18.62
CA GLN A 132 10.27 -31.79 18.22
C GLN A 132 11.41 -32.60 18.87
N ASP A 133 11.10 -33.74 19.48
CA ASP A 133 12.05 -34.62 20.15
C ASP A 133 13.01 -33.91 21.13
N GLY A 134 12.49 -32.91 21.86
CA GLY A 134 13.24 -32.12 22.84
C GLY A 134 14.13 -31.03 22.25
N GLN A 135 14.24 -30.93 20.93
CA GLN A 135 15.00 -29.89 20.21
C GLN A 135 14.09 -28.90 19.51
N VAL A 136 14.58 -27.68 19.32
CA VAL A 136 13.86 -26.63 18.57
C VAL A 136 14.38 -26.61 17.14
N HIS A 137 13.46 -26.75 16.18
CA HIS A 137 13.75 -26.75 14.75
C HIS A 137 13.10 -25.54 14.07
N GLY A 138 13.82 -24.93 13.15
CA GLY A 138 13.34 -23.75 12.39
C GLY A 138 13.24 -22.50 13.26
N GLY A 139 12.31 -21.64 12.90
CA GLY A 139 12.12 -20.33 13.54
C GLY A 139 12.76 -19.18 12.76
N MET A 140 12.53 -17.96 13.26
CA MET A 140 13.19 -16.77 12.73
C MET A 140 14.58 -16.59 13.39
N PRO A 141 15.52 -15.92 12.74
CA PRO A 141 16.78 -15.55 13.35
C PRO A 141 16.61 -14.84 14.70
N ALA A 142 17.58 -14.99 15.61
CA ALA A 142 17.49 -14.42 16.95
C ALA A 142 17.37 -12.88 16.97
N ASP A 143 17.91 -12.22 15.95
CA ASP A 143 17.89 -10.77 15.75
C ASP A 143 16.65 -10.27 14.96
N PHE A 144 15.71 -11.17 14.63
CA PHE A 144 14.49 -10.79 13.90
C PHE A 144 13.65 -9.79 14.69
N LYS A 145 13.46 -8.61 14.11
CA LYS A 145 12.67 -7.52 14.68
C LYS A 145 11.36 -7.34 13.91
N THR A 146 10.24 -7.50 14.58
CA THR A 146 8.91 -7.35 13.97
C THR A 146 8.70 -5.95 13.40
N GLN A 147 9.27 -4.93 14.00
CA GLN A 147 9.15 -3.53 13.57
C GLN A 147 9.73 -3.28 12.17
N GLU A 148 10.75 -4.05 11.77
CA GLU A 148 11.38 -3.95 10.45
C GLU A 148 10.57 -4.64 9.35
N HIS A 149 9.51 -5.36 9.72
CA HIS A 149 8.67 -6.13 8.81
C HIS A 149 7.19 -5.71 8.84
N SER A 150 6.93 -4.48 9.27
CA SER A 150 5.59 -3.89 9.19
C SER A 150 5.19 -3.62 7.73
N LEU A 151 3.89 -3.46 7.48
CA LEU A 151 3.41 -3.03 6.16
C LEU A 151 3.91 -1.62 5.85
N THR A 152 4.07 -1.30 4.57
CA THR A 152 4.34 0.06 4.14
C THR A 152 3.15 0.95 4.50
N LYS A 153 3.38 1.94 5.35
CA LYS A 153 2.36 2.90 5.79
C LYS A 153 2.42 4.15 4.91
N LEU A 154 1.27 4.63 4.49
CA LEU A 154 1.16 5.91 3.78
C LEU A 154 0.85 7.03 4.77
N ASN A 155 1.28 8.24 4.44
CA ASN A 155 0.83 9.43 5.16
C ASN A 155 -0.65 9.65 4.90
N VAL A 156 -1.41 9.92 5.96
CA VAL A 156 -2.87 10.09 5.90
C VAL A 156 -3.27 11.43 6.46
N ALA A 157 -4.18 12.09 5.76
CA ALA A 157 -4.89 13.26 6.26
C ALA A 157 -6.37 13.10 5.95
N SER A 158 -7.21 13.65 6.82
CA SER A 158 -8.65 13.73 6.58
C SER A 158 -9.10 15.18 6.72
N ARG A 159 -9.93 15.63 5.80
CA ARG A 159 -10.54 16.95 5.84
C ARG A 159 -11.97 16.90 5.32
N GLY A 160 -12.91 17.31 6.15
CA GLY A 160 -14.33 17.30 5.78
C GLY A 160 -14.87 15.90 5.44
N GLY A 161 -14.31 14.87 6.06
CA GLY A 161 -14.69 13.47 5.81
C GLY A 161 -14.05 12.84 4.57
N VAL A 162 -13.18 13.58 3.87
CA VAL A 162 -12.41 13.05 2.72
C VAL A 162 -11.02 12.63 3.19
N VAL A 163 -10.61 11.42 2.82
CA VAL A 163 -9.31 10.81 3.16
C VAL A 163 -8.43 10.69 1.93
#